data_42309f7d9761f547fb69142e2fc8a55a
#
_entry.id   42309f7d9761f547fb69142e2fc8a55a
#
_cell.length_a   1.000
_cell.length_b   1.000
_cell.length_c   1.000
_cell.angle_alpha   90.00
_cell.angle_beta   90.00
_cell.angle_gamma   90.00
#
_symmetry.space_group_name_H-M   'P 1'
#
loop_
_entity.id
_entity.type
_entity.pdbx_description
1 polymer ?
#
loop_
_entity_poly.entity_id
_entity_poly.type
_entity_poly.pdbx_seq_one_letter_code
_entity_poly.pdbx_strand_id
1 'polypeptide(L)'
;MSNLYETDAEFMERFEQFAYNEVVNEKDQQLEEPVRDLAILAILVGCQGVDAYKEYLVKALKHGMSPVTVKEMVYQATDYLGYGRMLPF
;
A
#
# COMPACT_ATOMS: atom_id res chain seq x y z
N MET A 1 -8.57 -8.82 9.91
CA MET A 1 -7.24 -9.16 9.37
C MET A 1 -6.11 -8.98 10.35
N SER A 2 -6.23 -8.00 11.24
CA SER A 2 -5.18 -7.75 12.23
C SER A 2 -4.88 -8.96 13.12
N ASN A 3 -5.87 -9.83 13.36
CA ASN A 3 -5.68 -11.01 14.21
C ASN A 3 -4.70 -12.03 13.63
N LEU A 4 -4.43 -12.00 12.33
CA LEU A 4 -3.51 -12.95 11.72
C LEU A 4 -2.08 -12.80 12.26
N TYR A 5 -1.70 -11.61 12.68
CA TYR A 5 -0.38 -11.40 13.28
C TYR A 5 -0.26 -12.12 14.63
N GLU A 6 -1.38 -12.35 15.31
CA GLU A 6 -1.41 -13.06 16.58
C GLU A 6 -1.58 -14.57 16.41
N THR A 7 -2.45 -14.97 15.47
CA THR A 7 -2.83 -16.37 15.30
C THR A 7 -1.97 -17.12 14.30
N ASP A 8 -1.47 -16.44 13.28
CA ASP A 8 -0.68 -17.03 12.20
C ASP A 8 0.57 -16.19 11.90
N ALA A 9 1.33 -15.91 12.95
CA ALA A 9 2.51 -15.03 12.85
C ALA A 9 3.52 -15.51 11.80
N GLU A 10 3.76 -16.83 11.71
CA GLU A 10 4.70 -17.38 10.75
C GLU A 10 4.25 -17.16 9.31
N PHE A 11 2.96 -17.37 9.04
CA PHE A 11 2.38 -17.15 7.73
C PHE A 11 2.50 -15.68 7.33
N MET A 12 2.16 -14.78 8.24
CA MET A 12 2.22 -13.35 7.98
C MET A 12 3.66 -12.89 7.75
N GLU A 13 4.61 -13.44 8.47
CA GLU A 13 6.02 -13.14 8.28
C GLU A 13 6.49 -13.55 6.88
N ARG A 14 6.11 -14.74 6.43
CA ARG A 14 6.46 -15.21 5.09
C ARG A 14 5.81 -14.37 4.01
N PHE A 15 4.54 -14.03 4.20
CA PHE A 15 3.81 -13.18 3.26
C PHE A 15 4.45 -11.80 3.13
N GLU A 16 4.77 -11.18 4.26
CA GLU A 16 5.42 -9.86 4.26
C GLU A 16 6.81 -9.93 3.65
N GLN A 17 7.57 -10.99 3.94
CA GLN A 17 8.88 -11.19 3.36
C GLN A 17 8.78 -11.26 1.84
N PHE A 18 7.84 -12.01 1.32
CA PHE A 18 7.61 -12.11 -0.12
C PHE A 18 7.16 -10.78 -0.71
N ALA A 19 6.07 -10.22 -0.19
CA ALA A 19 5.41 -9.06 -0.79
C ALA A 19 6.24 -7.78 -0.67
N TYR A 20 6.89 -7.58 0.48
CA TYR A 20 7.53 -6.30 0.76
C TYR A 20 9.06 -6.35 0.66
N ASN A 21 9.67 -7.52 0.76
CA ASN A 21 11.12 -7.60 0.69
C ASN A 21 11.60 -8.27 -0.59
N GLU A 22 11.05 -9.42 -0.95
CA GLU A 22 11.51 -10.13 -2.13
C GLU A 22 11.06 -9.48 -3.44
N VAL A 23 9.75 -9.19 -3.56
CA VAL A 23 9.21 -8.62 -4.79
C VAL A 23 9.67 -7.17 -4.96
N VAL A 24 9.56 -6.38 -3.90
CA VAL A 24 9.89 -4.96 -3.92
C VAL A 24 11.39 -4.73 -4.14
N ASN A 25 12.22 -5.61 -3.57
CA ASN A 25 13.67 -5.49 -3.66
C ASN A 25 14.28 -6.39 -4.74
N GLU A 26 13.46 -6.81 -5.71
CA GLU A 26 13.94 -7.60 -6.82
C GLU A 26 15.10 -6.88 -7.52
N LYS A 27 16.15 -7.64 -7.86
CA LYS A 27 17.39 -7.10 -8.41
C LYS A 27 17.20 -6.25 -9.65
N ASP A 28 16.24 -6.63 -10.50
CA ASP A 28 15.98 -5.95 -11.76
C ASP A 28 14.86 -4.90 -11.64
N GLN A 29 14.50 -4.52 -10.43
CA GLN A 29 13.46 -3.54 -10.19
C GLN A 29 13.87 -2.17 -10.73
N GLN A 30 13.05 -1.62 -11.63
CA GLN A 30 13.32 -0.36 -12.29
C GLN A 30 12.62 0.84 -11.65
N LEU A 31 11.59 0.59 -10.84
CA LEU A 31 10.82 1.67 -10.22
C LEU A 31 11.56 2.29 -9.05
N GLU A 32 11.62 3.61 -9.04
CA GLU A 32 12.13 4.33 -7.88
C GLU A 32 11.15 4.19 -6.70
N GLU A 33 11.67 4.31 -5.49
CA GLU A 33 10.88 4.11 -4.28
C GLU A 33 9.61 4.96 -4.22
N PRO A 34 9.63 6.27 -4.51
CA PRO A 34 8.39 7.06 -4.46
C PRO A 34 7.34 6.58 -5.45
N VAL A 35 7.76 6.22 -6.67
CA VAL A 35 6.84 5.72 -7.70
C VAL A 35 6.26 4.38 -7.29
N ARG A 36 7.10 3.49 -6.77
CA ARG A 36 6.67 2.18 -6.29
C ARG A 36 5.68 2.31 -5.14
N ASP A 37 5.98 3.15 -4.16
CA ASP A 37 5.10 3.36 -3.01
C ASP A 37 3.75 3.90 -3.46
N LEU A 38 3.74 4.87 -4.36
CA LEU A 38 2.50 5.43 -4.87
C LEU A 38 1.69 4.39 -5.65
N ALA A 39 2.36 3.56 -6.45
CA ALA A 39 1.70 2.49 -7.19
C ALA A 39 1.05 1.46 -6.25
N ILE A 40 1.76 1.07 -5.20
CA ILE A 40 1.23 0.12 -4.21
C ILE A 40 0.01 0.72 -3.51
N LEU A 41 0.09 1.96 -3.05
CA LEU A 41 -1.03 2.64 -2.41
C LEU A 41 -2.24 2.73 -3.35
N ALA A 42 -2.01 3.08 -4.61
CA ALA A 42 -3.09 3.19 -5.59
C ALA A 42 -3.78 1.83 -5.84
N ILE A 43 -2.99 0.76 -5.92
CA ILE A 43 -3.54 -0.58 -6.08
C ILE A 43 -4.39 -0.96 -4.87
N LEU A 44 -3.93 -0.66 -3.66
CA LEU A 44 -4.67 -0.96 -2.44
C LEU A 44 -5.98 -0.17 -2.36
N VAL A 45 -5.98 1.06 -2.83
CA VAL A 45 -7.22 1.84 -2.97
C VAL A 45 -8.15 1.16 -3.98
N GLY A 46 -7.62 0.78 -5.14
CA GLY A 46 -8.40 0.17 -6.21
C GLY A 46 -9.05 -1.15 -5.81
N CYS A 47 -8.35 -1.98 -5.06
CA CYS A 47 -8.88 -3.27 -4.60
C CYS A 47 -9.60 -3.20 -3.26
N GLN A 48 -9.76 -2.00 -2.70
CA GLN A 48 -10.44 -1.75 -1.42
C GLN A 48 -9.75 -2.40 -0.22
N GLY A 49 -8.43 -2.48 -0.28
CA GLY A 49 -7.62 -3.05 0.79
C GLY A 49 -7.34 -2.05 1.90
N VAL A 50 -8.35 -1.65 2.67
CA VAL A 50 -8.26 -0.56 3.65
C VAL A 50 -7.19 -0.81 4.71
N ASP A 51 -7.18 -2.00 5.30
CA ASP A 51 -6.21 -2.31 6.37
C ASP A 51 -4.77 -2.33 5.84
N ALA A 52 -4.56 -2.97 4.71
CA ALA A 52 -3.24 -3.00 4.08
C ALA A 52 -2.80 -1.60 3.64
N TYR A 53 -3.74 -0.78 3.18
CA TYR A 53 -3.46 0.61 2.83
C TYR A 53 -2.94 1.39 4.05
N LYS A 54 -3.61 1.26 5.19
CA LYS A 54 -3.18 1.96 6.40
C LYS A 54 -1.77 1.55 6.82
N GLU A 55 -1.47 0.26 6.76
CA GLU A 55 -0.15 -0.23 7.10
C GLU A 55 0.92 0.29 6.13
N TYR A 56 0.64 0.21 4.83
CA TYR A 56 1.62 0.64 3.84
C TYR A 56 1.79 2.14 3.80
N LEU A 57 0.73 2.89 4.10
CA LEU A 57 0.81 4.36 4.17
C LEU A 57 1.86 4.80 5.19
N VAL A 58 1.90 4.16 6.35
CA VAL A 58 2.91 4.47 7.36
C VAL A 58 4.32 4.26 6.79
N LYS A 59 4.54 3.16 6.07
CA LYS A 59 5.83 2.88 5.44
C LYS A 59 6.19 3.93 4.39
N ALA A 60 5.23 4.28 3.54
CA ALA A 60 5.45 5.27 2.48
C ALA A 60 5.81 6.63 3.06
N LEU A 61 5.13 7.05 4.12
CA LEU A 61 5.44 8.32 4.79
C LEU A 61 6.84 8.29 5.42
N LYS A 62 7.25 7.15 5.97
CA LYS A 62 8.60 6.98 6.51
C LYS A 62 9.67 7.03 5.41
N HIS A 63 9.33 6.62 4.19
CA HIS A 63 10.21 6.73 3.03
C HIS A 63 10.29 8.16 2.49
N GLY A 64 9.54 9.09 3.06
CA GLY A 64 9.57 10.48 2.64
C GLY A 64 8.45 10.91 1.69
N MET A 65 7.47 10.04 1.46
CA MET A 65 6.35 10.40 0.58
C MET A 65 5.55 11.55 1.17
N SER A 66 5.20 12.53 0.31
CA SER A 66 4.41 13.68 0.71
C SER A 66 2.95 13.27 0.98
N PRO A 67 2.38 13.66 2.14
CA PRO A 67 0.96 13.46 2.39
C PRO A 67 0.06 14.09 1.32
N VAL A 68 0.48 15.21 0.75
CA VAL A 68 -0.28 15.88 -0.33
C VAL A 68 -0.33 14.99 -1.56
N THR A 69 0.77 14.34 -1.91
CA THR A 69 0.81 13.43 -3.07
C THR A 69 -0.15 12.26 -2.88
N VAL A 70 -0.17 11.67 -1.67
CA VAL A 70 -1.10 10.58 -1.36
C VAL A 70 -2.54 11.05 -1.48
N LYS A 71 -2.84 12.21 -0.92
CA LYS A 71 -4.19 12.80 -0.97
C LYS A 71 -4.64 13.04 -2.41
N GLU A 72 -3.75 13.56 -3.24
CA GLU A 72 -4.06 13.79 -4.66
C GLU A 72 -4.31 12.48 -5.40
N MET A 73 -3.57 11.43 -5.08
CA MET A 73 -3.80 10.11 -5.68
C MET A 73 -5.20 9.60 -5.36
N VAL A 74 -5.64 9.72 -4.11
CA VAL A 74 -6.97 9.30 -3.68
C VAL A 74 -8.05 10.13 -4.42
N TYR A 75 -7.85 11.42 -4.55
CA TYR A 75 -8.77 12.28 -5.29
C TYR A 75 -8.87 11.90 -6.77
N GLN A 76 -7.74 11.61 -7.40
CA GLN A 76 -7.74 11.17 -8.79
C GLN A 76 -8.46 9.82 -8.96
N ALA A 77 -8.35 8.95 -8.00
CA ALA A 77 -8.99 7.65 -8.03
C ALA A 77 -10.51 7.74 -7.94
N THR A 78 -11.05 8.83 -7.39
CA THR A 78 -12.49 9.00 -7.16
C THR A 78 -13.31 8.84 -8.43
N ASP A 79 -12.83 9.35 -9.57
CA ASP A 79 -13.54 9.27 -10.84
C ASP A 79 -13.74 7.83 -11.32
N TYR A 80 -12.86 6.93 -10.90
CA TYR A 80 -12.88 5.52 -11.32
C TYR A 80 -13.53 4.61 -10.28
N LEU A 81 -13.40 4.95 -9.00
CA LEU A 81 -13.93 4.13 -7.91
C LEU A 81 -15.33 4.52 -7.47
N GLY A 82 -15.65 5.81 -7.59
CA GLY A 82 -16.87 6.37 -7.00
C GLY A 82 -16.61 6.83 -5.57
N TYR A 83 -17.41 7.80 -5.15
CA TYR A 83 -17.23 8.50 -3.88
C TYR A 83 -17.29 7.56 -2.67
N GLY A 84 -18.29 6.65 -2.66
CA GLY A 84 -18.48 5.75 -1.54
C GLY A 84 -17.30 4.80 -1.31
N ARG A 85 -16.65 4.37 -2.39
CA ARG A 85 -15.47 3.49 -2.27
C ARG A 85 -14.21 4.24 -1.92
N MET A 86 -14.15 5.53 -2.24
CA MET A 86 -12.99 6.36 -1.94
C MET A 86 -12.95 6.80 -0.48
N LEU A 87 -14.10 7.03 0.12
CA LEU A 87 -14.18 7.61 1.47
C LEU A 87 -13.34 6.94 2.55
N PRO A 88 -13.19 5.59 2.58
CA PRO A 88 -12.37 4.95 3.61
C PRO A 88 -10.89 5.35 3.55
N PHE A 89 -10.44 5.95 2.48
CA PHE A 89 -9.06 6.34 2.27
C PHE A 89 -8.88 7.84 2.43
#